data_9f5385b3c1530b47e871d9bdca141b5c
#
_entry.id   9f5385b3c1530b47e871d9bdca141b5c
#
_cell.length_a   1.000
_cell.length_b   1.000
_cell.length_c   1.000
_cell.angle_alpha   90.00
_cell.angle_beta   90.00
_cell.angle_gamma   90.00
#
_symmetry.space_group_name_H-M   'P 1'
#
loop_
_entity.id
_entity.type
_entity.pdbx_description
1 polymer ?
#
loop_
_entity_poly.entity_id
_entity_poly.type
_entity_poly.pdbx_seq_one_letter_code
_entity_poly.pdbx_strand_id
1 'polypeptide(L)'
;MTAIVIPEGSLFGLDNLPYGVFSHAGGAPRVGVRVGDSVLDLAEALGDEVFARPSLNAFMAQGHQRWVQVRQAITELVSGDVAAAVYPVAEVRMQLPIEVADYVDYYASEHHASNLGRLFRPNAEPLMPNWKHLPVGYHGRAGTVVVSGTDIVRPHGQYKAPDDPAPTFGPCRRLDIEAELGFILGTGSPLGTSVPCDEFGDRVFGVVLVNDWSARDIQAWEYVPLGPFLGKSFATSISPWVVPLLALEAARVPTPEQDPQPLPYLRGSQPWGLDIALTVSWNGQPVSHPPYREMYWSPAQMLAHLSVNGAATRTGDLYASGTISGPAKEQRGAFIELTWGGQEPIEVNGEPRTFLLDGDEITITATAPGAGGGQIGFGEVSGRVLPAQ
;
A
#
# COMPACT_ATOMS: atom_id res chain seq x y z
N MET A 1 -28.62 -21.87 7.12
CA MET A 1 -27.59 -22.04 6.08
C MET A 1 -27.93 -21.08 4.96
N THR A 2 -27.01 -20.21 4.59
CA THR A 2 -27.22 -19.17 3.57
C THR A 2 -26.09 -19.30 2.55
N ALA A 3 -26.42 -19.44 1.28
CA ALA A 3 -25.41 -19.37 0.23
C ALA A 3 -24.89 -17.95 0.09
N ILE A 4 -23.58 -17.74 0.07
CA ILE A 4 -23.00 -16.44 -0.24
C ILE A 4 -23.08 -16.25 -1.76
N VAL A 5 -23.81 -15.22 -2.19
CA VAL A 5 -23.91 -14.86 -3.61
C VAL A 5 -22.70 -14.04 -4.01
N ILE A 6 -21.93 -14.55 -4.97
CA ILE A 6 -20.85 -13.81 -5.62
C ILE A 6 -21.41 -13.29 -6.95
N PRO A 7 -21.62 -11.96 -7.09
CA PRO A 7 -22.10 -11.39 -8.35
C PRO A 7 -21.15 -11.71 -9.51
N GLU A 8 -21.70 -11.89 -10.72
CA GLU A 8 -20.89 -12.04 -11.93
C GLU A 8 -20.00 -10.80 -12.13
N GLY A 9 -18.72 -11.03 -12.42
CA GLY A 9 -17.73 -9.94 -12.56
C GLY A 9 -17.24 -9.35 -11.23
N SER A 10 -17.62 -9.90 -10.08
CA SER A 10 -17.14 -9.44 -8.78
C SER A 10 -15.62 -9.59 -8.67
N LEU A 11 -14.95 -8.53 -8.24
CA LEU A 11 -13.51 -8.53 -7.94
C LEU A 11 -13.16 -9.26 -6.63
N PHE A 12 -14.19 -9.72 -5.88
CA PHE A 12 -14.06 -10.36 -4.58
C PHE A 12 -14.64 -11.78 -4.61
N GLY A 13 -14.27 -12.55 -5.64
CA GLY A 13 -14.60 -13.95 -5.79
C GLY A 13 -13.69 -14.89 -5.02
N LEU A 14 -13.82 -16.21 -5.28
CA LEU A 14 -13.02 -17.26 -4.64
C LEU A 14 -11.51 -17.12 -4.90
N ASP A 15 -11.13 -16.52 -6.01
CA ASP A 15 -9.72 -16.28 -6.35
C ASP A 15 -9.07 -15.24 -5.43
N ASN A 16 -9.86 -14.32 -4.86
CA ASN A 16 -9.38 -13.22 -4.03
C ASN A 16 -9.39 -13.59 -2.54
N LEU A 17 -10.56 -13.60 -1.91
CA LEU A 17 -10.76 -13.85 -0.48
C LEU A 17 -9.86 -12.95 0.40
N PRO A 18 -9.95 -11.61 0.31
CA PRO A 18 -9.11 -10.73 1.10
C PRO A 18 -9.59 -10.70 2.55
N TYR A 19 -8.62 -10.63 3.48
CA TYR A 19 -8.85 -10.58 4.91
C TYR A 19 -8.98 -9.15 5.40
N GLY A 20 -9.83 -8.93 6.40
CA GLY A 20 -9.95 -7.63 7.06
C GLY A 20 -10.40 -7.78 8.51
N VAL A 21 -10.35 -6.68 9.23
CA VAL A 21 -10.90 -6.58 10.59
C VAL A 21 -12.15 -5.69 10.54
N PHE A 22 -13.25 -6.21 11.04
CA PHE A 22 -14.54 -5.53 11.01
C PHE A 22 -15.26 -5.57 12.35
N SER A 23 -16.19 -4.65 12.56
CA SER A 23 -17.20 -4.73 13.61
C SER A 23 -18.59 -4.54 13.00
N HIS A 24 -19.58 -5.22 13.57
CA HIS A 24 -20.98 -5.13 13.18
C HIS A 24 -21.83 -4.74 14.38
N ALA A 25 -22.80 -3.85 14.21
CA ALA A 25 -23.77 -3.41 15.24
C ALA A 25 -23.14 -3.02 16.60
N GLY A 26 -21.94 -2.42 16.60
CA GLY A 26 -21.22 -2.03 17.81
C GLY A 26 -20.55 -3.17 18.57
N GLY A 27 -20.50 -4.38 17.99
CA GLY A 27 -19.78 -5.52 18.55
C GLY A 27 -18.25 -5.34 18.50
N ALA A 28 -17.52 -6.22 19.19
CA ALA A 28 -16.05 -6.20 19.21
C ALA A 28 -15.49 -6.46 17.82
N PRO A 29 -14.39 -5.77 17.43
CA PRO A 29 -13.71 -6.02 16.17
C PRO A 29 -13.17 -7.45 16.09
N ARG A 30 -13.26 -8.07 14.91
CA ARG A 30 -12.83 -9.44 14.63
C ARG A 30 -12.45 -9.62 13.17
N VAL A 31 -11.79 -10.72 12.86
CA VAL A 31 -11.32 -11.01 11.51
C VAL A 31 -12.44 -11.59 10.64
N GLY A 32 -12.56 -11.06 9.42
CA GLY A 32 -13.43 -11.57 8.38
C GLY A 32 -12.75 -11.66 7.03
N VAL A 33 -13.40 -12.34 6.10
CA VAL A 33 -13.03 -12.39 4.69
C VAL A 33 -14.15 -11.81 3.85
N ARG A 34 -13.80 -10.96 2.88
CA ARG A 34 -14.75 -10.44 1.91
C ARG A 34 -15.00 -11.45 0.81
N VAL A 35 -16.29 -11.72 0.55
CA VAL A 35 -16.75 -12.58 -0.54
C VAL A 35 -17.91 -11.86 -1.23
N GLY A 36 -17.72 -11.41 -2.45
CA GLY A 36 -18.67 -10.54 -3.13
C GLY A 36 -18.93 -9.26 -2.33
N ASP A 37 -20.21 -9.02 -2.02
CA ASP A 37 -20.66 -7.89 -1.22
C ASP A 37 -20.90 -8.26 0.26
N SER A 38 -20.33 -9.38 0.70
CA SER A 38 -20.49 -9.90 2.05
C SER A 38 -19.15 -10.05 2.77
N VAL A 39 -19.21 -10.01 4.10
CA VAL A 39 -18.11 -10.34 5.01
C VAL A 39 -18.47 -11.60 5.77
N LEU A 40 -17.66 -12.63 5.65
CA LEU A 40 -17.77 -13.88 6.41
C LEU A 40 -16.99 -13.72 7.72
N ASP A 41 -17.63 -13.91 8.86
CA ASP A 41 -17.00 -13.96 10.18
C ASP A 41 -16.19 -15.27 10.33
N LEU A 42 -14.87 -15.15 10.39
CA LEU A 42 -14.00 -16.32 10.44
C LEU A 42 -13.97 -17.00 11.81
N ALA A 43 -14.22 -16.29 12.89
CA ALA A 43 -14.28 -16.88 14.23
C ALA A 43 -15.45 -17.86 14.33
N GLU A 44 -16.61 -17.48 13.80
CA GLU A 44 -17.78 -18.36 13.76
C GLU A 44 -17.65 -19.44 12.68
N ALA A 45 -17.15 -19.07 11.49
CA ALA A 45 -17.09 -19.98 10.34
C ALA A 45 -16.13 -21.15 10.56
N LEU A 46 -15.00 -20.90 11.21
CA LEU A 46 -13.94 -21.89 11.43
C LEU A 46 -13.88 -22.42 12.87
N GLY A 47 -14.63 -21.80 13.81
CA GLY A 47 -14.59 -22.14 15.23
C GLY A 47 -13.21 -21.93 15.86
N ASP A 48 -12.44 -20.94 15.39
CA ASP A 48 -11.08 -20.65 15.84
C ASP A 48 -10.98 -19.26 16.45
N GLU A 49 -10.70 -19.21 17.75
CA GLU A 49 -10.60 -17.99 18.56
C GLU A 49 -9.49 -17.02 18.09
N VAL A 50 -8.56 -17.45 17.25
CA VAL A 50 -7.54 -16.56 16.68
C VAL A 50 -8.18 -15.46 15.84
N PHE A 51 -9.32 -15.74 15.21
CA PHE A 51 -10.08 -14.79 14.39
C PHE A 51 -11.03 -13.88 15.19
N ALA A 52 -11.26 -14.16 16.48
CA ALA A 52 -11.98 -13.27 17.38
C ALA A 52 -11.12 -12.08 17.87
N ARG A 53 -9.86 -11.98 17.43
CA ARG A 53 -8.94 -10.90 17.77
C ARG A 53 -9.22 -9.66 16.90
N PRO A 54 -8.93 -8.45 17.43
CA PRO A 54 -9.12 -7.18 16.69
C PRO A 54 -7.98 -6.88 15.69
N SER A 55 -7.22 -7.89 15.27
CA SER A 55 -6.05 -7.76 14.40
C SER A 55 -5.74 -9.10 13.74
N LEU A 56 -5.20 -9.06 12.51
CA LEU A 56 -4.69 -10.23 11.79
C LEU A 56 -3.36 -10.77 12.39
N ASN A 57 -2.66 -10.02 13.22
CA ASN A 57 -1.30 -10.35 13.65
C ASN A 57 -1.18 -11.75 14.28
N ALA A 58 -2.13 -12.12 15.15
CA ALA A 58 -2.11 -13.45 15.80
C ALA A 58 -2.28 -14.61 14.81
N PHE A 59 -3.09 -14.42 13.76
CA PHE A 59 -3.25 -15.41 12.68
C PHE A 59 -2.01 -15.44 11.78
N MET A 60 -1.51 -14.29 11.36
CA MET A 60 -0.34 -14.18 10.50
C MET A 60 0.90 -14.82 11.11
N ALA A 61 1.09 -14.65 12.43
CA ALA A 61 2.20 -15.25 13.18
C ALA A 61 2.22 -16.78 13.17
N GLN A 62 1.12 -17.45 12.77
CA GLN A 62 1.07 -18.92 12.66
C GLN A 62 1.79 -19.45 11.39
N GLY A 63 2.17 -18.58 10.47
CA GLY A 63 3.03 -18.89 9.33
C GLY A 63 2.33 -19.43 8.10
N HIS A 64 3.10 -19.50 7.01
CA HIS A 64 2.61 -19.77 5.66
C HIS A 64 1.77 -21.05 5.54
N GLN A 65 2.19 -22.14 6.20
CA GLN A 65 1.44 -23.39 6.17
C GLN A 65 0.01 -23.25 6.69
N ARG A 66 -0.16 -22.46 7.77
CA ARG A 66 -1.48 -22.15 8.33
C ARG A 66 -2.30 -21.25 7.42
N TRP A 67 -1.67 -20.29 6.75
CA TRP A 67 -2.36 -19.40 5.79
C TRP A 67 -2.96 -20.21 4.63
N VAL A 68 -2.18 -21.17 4.07
CA VAL A 68 -2.65 -22.07 3.01
C VAL A 68 -3.84 -22.91 3.49
N GLN A 69 -3.73 -23.54 4.67
CA GLN A 69 -4.81 -24.36 5.24
C GLN A 69 -6.10 -23.58 5.46
N VAL A 70 -5.99 -22.38 6.03
CA VAL A 70 -7.16 -21.51 6.31
C VAL A 70 -7.80 -21.05 5.01
N ARG A 71 -7.00 -20.61 4.01
CA ARG A 71 -7.52 -20.23 2.70
C ARG A 71 -8.29 -21.38 2.03
N GLN A 72 -7.73 -22.57 2.08
CA GLN A 72 -8.41 -23.76 1.54
C GLN A 72 -9.74 -24.02 2.26
N ALA A 73 -9.75 -24.01 3.60
CA ALA A 73 -10.96 -24.22 4.39
C ALA A 73 -12.04 -23.15 4.09
N ILE A 74 -11.65 -21.88 3.91
CA ILE A 74 -12.57 -20.80 3.53
C ILE A 74 -13.14 -21.07 2.12
N THR A 75 -12.29 -21.45 1.16
CA THR A 75 -12.71 -21.74 -0.21
C THR A 75 -13.73 -22.88 -0.26
N GLU A 76 -13.48 -23.98 0.47
CA GLU A 76 -14.39 -25.11 0.58
C GLU A 76 -15.74 -24.70 1.22
N LEU A 77 -15.68 -23.93 2.30
CA LEU A 77 -16.85 -23.45 3.03
C LEU A 77 -17.72 -22.51 2.18
N VAL A 78 -17.13 -21.56 1.49
CA VAL A 78 -17.85 -20.56 0.65
C VAL A 78 -18.42 -21.20 -0.63
N SER A 79 -17.84 -22.30 -1.10
CA SER A 79 -18.36 -23.06 -2.24
C SER A 79 -19.65 -23.86 -1.92
N GLY A 80 -20.06 -23.90 -0.65
CA GLY A 80 -21.25 -24.58 -0.17
C GLY A 80 -22.21 -23.63 0.57
N ASP A 81 -23.13 -24.25 1.34
CA ASP A 81 -24.00 -23.50 2.25
C ASP A 81 -23.26 -23.13 3.55
N VAL A 82 -23.16 -21.84 3.84
CA VAL A 82 -22.48 -21.33 5.03
C VAL A 82 -23.44 -21.32 6.23
N ALA A 83 -23.01 -21.93 7.32
CA ALA A 83 -23.72 -21.96 8.61
C ALA A 83 -23.09 -21.01 9.64
N ALA A 84 -22.53 -19.89 9.20
CA ALA A 84 -21.88 -18.89 10.05
C ALA A 84 -22.47 -17.51 9.82
N ALA A 85 -22.07 -16.53 10.64
CA ALA A 85 -22.49 -15.16 10.46
C ALA A 85 -21.87 -14.55 9.20
N VAL A 86 -22.74 -14.05 8.32
CA VAL A 86 -22.39 -13.35 7.08
C VAL A 86 -23.08 -11.99 7.11
N TYR A 87 -22.33 -10.94 6.93
CA TYR A 87 -22.82 -9.56 6.99
C TYR A 87 -22.62 -8.85 5.65
N PRO A 88 -23.57 -8.02 5.19
CA PRO A 88 -23.33 -7.12 4.06
C PRO A 88 -22.12 -6.19 4.34
N VAL A 89 -21.26 -5.98 3.36
CA VAL A 89 -20.12 -5.05 3.51
C VAL A 89 -20.57 -3.65 3.93
N ALA A 90 -21.75 -3.21 3.45
CA ALA A 90 -22.32 -1.90 3.78
C ALA A 90 -22.79 -1.75 5.25
N GLU A 91 -22.95 -2.86 5.98
CA GLU A 91 -23.43 -2.87 7.39
C GLU A 91 -22.29 -3.06 8.40
N VAL A 92 -21.07 -3.26 7.93
CA VAL A 92 -19.90 -3.42 8.80
C VAL A 92 -19.04 -2.16 8.81
N ARG A 93 -18.40 -1.92 9.94
CA ARG A 93 -17.34 -0.90 10.05
C ARG A 93 -15.98 -1.57 9.99
N MET A 94 -15.22 -1.25 8.95
CA MET A 94 -13.86 -1.74 8.81
C MET A 94 -12.91 -1.02 9.79
N GLN A 95 -11.88 -1.75 10.24
CA GLN A 95 -10.83 -1.29 11.13
C GLN A 95 -9.48 -1.44 10.43
N LEU A 96 -8.40 -0.92 11.05
CA LEU A 96 -7.04 -1.30 10.65
C LEU A 96 -6.90 -2.82 10.69
N PRO A 97 -6.48 -3.47 9.59
CA PRO A 97 -6.44 -4.93 9.53
C PRO A 97 -5.31 -5.52 10.39
N ILE A 98 -4.30 -4.74 10.73
CA ILE A 98 -3.11 -5.14 11.49
C ILE A 98 -2.77 -4.13 12.59
N GLU A 99 -2.11 -4.59 13.63
CA GLU A 99 -1.30 -3.76 14.49
C GLU A 99 0.04 -3.54 13.78
N VAL A 100 0.27 -2.31 13.30
CA VAL A 100 1.50 -1.98 12.56
C VAL A 100 2.67 -1.96 13.52
N ALA A 101 3.55 -2.96 13.42
CA ALA A 101 4.69 -3.13 14.33
C ALA A 101 5.83 -2.16 14.00
N ASP A 102 6.14 -2.00 12.71
CA ASP A 102 7.05 -1.00 12.15
C ASP A 102 6.59 -0.60 10.75
N TYR A 103 7.05 0.55 10.26
CA TYR A 103 6.74 1.03 8.93
C TYR A 103 8.02 1.51 8.22
N VAL A 104 8.22 0.99 7.01
CA VAL A 104 9.32 1.40 6.12
C VAL A 104 8.72 1.79 4.78
N ASP A 105 9.16 2.91 4.23
CA ASP A 105 8.78 3.34 2.89
C ASP A 105 9.99 3.31 1.97
N TYR A 106 9.79 2.70 0.78
CA TYR A 106 10.80 2.56 -0.25
C TYR A 106 10.63 3.60 -1.36
N TYR A 107 11.53 3.57 -2.30
CA TYR A 107 11.59 4.46 -3.46
C TYR A 107 11.88 3.64 -4.71
N ALA A 108 11.04 2.60 -4.94
CA ALA A 108 11.36 1.48 -5.84
C ALA A 108 11.01 1.72 -7.32
N SER A 109 10.33 2.83 -7.67
CA SER A 109 9.99 3.19 -9.05
C SER A 109 11.09 4.02 -9.70
N GLU A 110 11.70 3.52 -10.78
CA GLU A 110 12.68 4.29 -11.57
C GLU A 110 12.05 5.52 -12.22
N HIS A 111 10.80 5.41 -12.67
CA HIS A 111 10.08 6.53 -13.29
C HIS A 111 9.84 7.65 -12.28
N HIS A 112 9.30 7.31 -11.09
CA HIS A 112 9.09 8.29 -10.03
C HIS A 112 10.39 8.95 -9.58
N ALA A 113 11.41 8.13 -9.28
CA ALA A 113 12.72 8.63 -8.83
C ALA A 113 13.37 9.55 -9.86
N SER A 114 13.28 9.22 -11.15
CA SER A 114 13.79 10.05 -12.23
C SER A 114 13.01 11.34 -12.39
N ASN A 115 11.67 11.30 -12.28
CA ASN A 115 10.83 12.50 -12.38
C ASN A 115 11.12 13.49 -11.25
N LEU A 116 11.17 13.00 -10.00
CA LEU A 116 11.51 13.86 -8.85
C LEU A 116 12.97 14.36 -8.93
N GLY A 117 13.88 13.51 -9.44
CA GLY A 117 15.25 13.94 -9.69
C GLY A 117 15.32 15.12 -10.66
N ARG A 118 14.60 15.07 -11.78
CA ARG A 118 14.52 16.19 -12.74
C ARG A 118 13.87 17.43 -12.16
N LEU A 119 12.83 17.25 -11.33
CA LEU A 119 12.15 18.38 -10.67
C LEU A 119 13.01 19.09 -9.64
N PHE A 120 13.73 18.33 -8.79
CA PHE A 120 14.48 18.90 -7.67
C PHE A 120 15.95 19.20 -8.00
N ARG A 121 16.50 18.55 -9.02
CA ARG A 121 17.90 18.66 -9.43
C ARG A 121 18.05 18.80 -10.95
N PRO A 122 17.47 19.83 -11.58
CA PRO A 122 17.37 19.94 -13.04
C PRO A 122 18.73 19.97 -13.78
N ASN A 123 19.81 20.29 -13.05
CA ASN A 123 21.17 20.38 -13.60
C ASN A 123 22.07 19.18 -13.18
N ALA A 124 21.50 18.10 -12.65
CA ALA A 124 22.24 16.90 -12.22
C ALA A 124 21.59 15.63 -12.81
N GLU A 125 22.28 14.51 -12.66
CA GLU A 125 21.70 13.22 -13.02
C GLU A 125 20.39 12.98 -12.23
N PRO A 126 19.35 12.47 -12.90
CA PRO A 126 18.05 12.30 -12.25
C PRO A 126 18.10 11.34 -11.06
N LEU A 127 18.82 10.22 -11.21
CA LEU A 127 18.98 9.21 -10.17
C LEU A 127 20.23 9.46 -9.35
N MET A 128 20.14 9.21 -8.04
CA MET A 128 21.31 9.19 -7.18
C MET A 128 22.20 7.96 -7.52
N PRO A 129 23.53 8.03 -7.33
CA PRO A 129 24.46 6.95 -7.73
C PRO A 129 24.15 5.58 -7.12
N ASN A 130 23.55 5.54 -5.93
CA ASN A 130 23.19 4.30 -5.24
C ASN A 130 21.83 3.70 -5.67
N TRP A 131 21.01 4.46 -6.39
CA TRP A 131 19.62 4.07 -6.63
C TRP A 131 19.46 2.76 -7.41
N LYS A 132 20.31 2.52 -8.42
CA LYS A 132 20.32 1.26 -9.22
C LYS A 132 21.11 0.12 -8.56
N HIS A 133 21.64 0.32 -7.37
CA HIS A 133 22.44 -0.67 -6.66
C HIS A 133 21.75 -1.27 -5.45
N LEU A 134 20.78 -0.57 -4.87
CA LEU A 134 20.01 -1.01 -3.71
C LEU A 134 18.63 -0.36 -3.69
N PRO A 135 17.61 -1.03 -3.12
CA PRO A 135 16.34 -0.37 -2.83
C PRO A 135 16.52 0.73 -1.77
N VAL A 136 16.37 1.98 -2.19
CA VAL A 136 16.43 3.13 -1.26
C VAL A 136 15.13 3.21 -0.47
N GLY A 137 15.21 3.41 0.83
CA GLY A 137 14.05 3.53 1.70
C GLY A 137 14.37 4.32 2.97
N TYR A 138 13.34 4.65 3.74
CA TYR A 138 13.45 5.29 5.05
C TYR A 138 12.48 4.68 6.05
N HIS A 139 12.78 4.81 7.35
CA HIS A 139 11.86 4.40 8.40
C HIS A 139 10.76 5.45 8.56
N GLY A 140 9.54 5.04 8.22
CA GLY A 140 8.33 5.84 8.34
C GLY A 140 7.76 5.81 9.77
N ARG A 141 6.61 6.47 9.97
CA ARG A 141 5.97 6.51 11.27
C ARG A 141 4.82 5.52 11.36
N ALA A 142 5.03 4.37 11.97
CA ALA A 142 4.01 3.34 12.19
C ALA A 142 2.77 3.88 12.94
N GLY A 143 2.97 4.78 13.91
CA GLY A 143 1.89 5.32 14.74
C GLY A 143 0.89 6.25 14.04
N THR A 144 1.12 6.61 12.79
CA THR A 144 0.21 7.42 11.97
C THR A 144 -0.29 6.70 10.71
N VAL A 145 -0.13 5.38 10.66
CA VAL A 145 -0.82 4.52 9.70
C VAL A 145 -2.29 4.42 10.12
N VAL A 146 -3.19 4.81 9.22
CA VAL A 146 -4.64 4.87 9.46
C VAL A 146 -5.40 4.05 8.42
N VAL A 147 -6.60 3.61 8.78
CA VAL A 147 -7.48 2.88 7.85
C VAL A 147 -8.12 3.82 6.84
N SER A 148 -8.36 3.34 5.63
CA SER A 148 -9.17 3.99 4.58
C SER A 148 -10.46 4.60 5.14
N GLY A 149 -10.82 5.79 4.65
CA GLY A 149 -11.96 6.57 5.11
C GLY A 149 -11.67 7.47 6.32
N THR A 150 -10.43 7.45 6.84
CA THR A 150 -9.99 8.41 7.85
C THR A 150 -9.70 9.75 7.21
N ASP A 151 -10.31 10.82 7.72
CA ASP A 151 -10.04 12.18 7.29
C ASP A 151 -8.62 12.62 7.64
N ILE A 152 -7.98 13.39 6.76
CA ILE A 152 -6.59 13.81 6.87
C ILE A 152 -6.53 15.31 7.17
N VAL A 153 -6.13 15.64 8.37
CA VAL A 153 -5.92 17.05 8.75
C VAL A 153 -4.67 17.57 8.07
N ARG A 154 -4.78 18.72 7.34
CA ARG A 154 -3.64 19.38 6.69
C ARG A 154 -2.54 19.67 7.71
N PRO A 155 -1.30 19.17 7.50
CA PRO A 155 -0.25 19.31 8.50
C PRO A 155 0.31 20.72 8.52
N HIS A 156 0.85 21.12 9.70
CA HIS A 156 1.70 22.26 9.86
C HIS A 156 3.17 21.87 9.82
N GLY A 157 4.02 22.76 9.35
CA GLY A 157 5.46 22.57 9.37
C GLY A 157 6.21 23.83 8.95
N GLN A 158 7.54 23.75 8.96
CA GLN A 158 8.38 24.76 8.34
C GLN A 158 8.52 24.50 6.85
N TYR A 159 8.46 25.55 6.06
CA TYR A 159 8.77 25.52 4.64
C TYR A 159 9.49 26.81 4.24
N LYS A 160 10.25 26.74 3.15
CA LYS A 160 11.04 27.89 2.65
C LYS A 160 11.08 27.82 1.12
N ALA A 161 10.60 28.87 0.46
CA ALA A 161 10.84 29.02 -0.97
C ALA A 161 12.32 29.36 -1.22
N PRO A 162 12.88 29.04 -2.41
CA PRO A 162 14.29 29.29 -2.71
C PRO A 162 14.76 30.72 -2.41
N ASP A 163 13.92 31.72 -2.74
CA ASP A 163 14.24 33.15 -2.62
C ASP A 163 13.85 33.75 -1.27
N ASP A 164 13.21 32.99 -0.37
CA ASP A 164 12.85 33.51 0.94
C ASP A 164 14.09 33.69 1.83
N PRO A 165 14.18 34.79 2.61
CA PRO A 165 15.32 35.00 3.50
C PRO A 165 15.35 34.06 4.71
N ALA A 166 14.17 33.55 5.14
CA ALA A 166 14.00 32.68 6.30
C ALA A 166 12.84 31.72 6.08
N PRO A 167 12.80 30.55 6.80
CA PRO A 167 11.65 29.66 6.75
C PRO A 167 10.41 30.31 7.39
N THR A 168 9.24 29.86 6.93
CA THR A 168 7.94 30.19 7.48
C THR A 168 7.36 28.96 8.15
N PHE A 169 6.64 29.10 9.26
CA PHE A 169 5.85 28.05 9.87
C PHE A 169 4.36 28.28 9.57
N GLY A 170 3.67 27.22 9.16
CA GLY A 170 2.25 27.28 8.87
C GLY A 170 1.70 25.99 8.25
N PRO A 171 0.42 26.01 7.81
CA PRO A 171 -0.17 24.87 7.12
C PRO A 171 0.51 24.62 5.78
N CYS A 172 0.65 23.33 5.43
CA CYS A 172 1.16 22.89 4.14
C CYS A 172 0.34 23.49 2.98
N ARG A 173 1.02 24.04 1.99
CA ARG A 173 0.43 24.65 0.78
C ARG A 173 0.47 23.74 -0.43
N ARG A 174 1.28 22.67 -0.38
CA ARG A 174 1.49 21.73 -1.50
C ARG A 174 1.26 20.30 -1.00
N LEU A 175 0.02 20.06 -0.53
CA LEU A 175 -0.39 18.72 -0.08
C LEU A 175 -0.63 17.83 -1.29
N ASP A 176 -0.07 16.63 -1.27
CA ASP A 176 0.00 15.66 -2.36
C ASP A 176 -0.32 14.25 -1.83
N ILE A 177 -0.40 13.30 -2.74
CA ILE A 177 -0.53 11.87 -2.48
C ILE A 177 0.64 11.09 -3.08
N GLU A 178 0.81 9.87 -2.63
CA GLU A 178 1.59 8.85 -3.32
C GLU A 178 0.80 7.55 -3.36
N ALA A 179 0.50 7.09 -4.58
CA ALA A 179 -0.20 5.83 -4.79
C ALA A 179 0.80 4.67 -4.76
N GLU A 180 0.61 3.74 -3.79
CA GLU A 180 1.57 2.69 -3.48
C GLU A 180 0.90 1.35 -3.14
N LEU A 181 1.73 0.31 -3.09
CA LEU A 181 1.40 -0.96 -2.44
C LEU A 181 2.17 -1.10 -1.13
N GLY A 182 1.50 -1.65 -0.11
CA GLY A 182 2.09 -2.03 1.15
C GLY A 182 2.13 -3.55 1.31
N PHE A 183 3.26 -4.08 1.72
CA PHE A 183 3.50 -5.50 1.97
C PHE A 183 3.54 -5.76 3.47
N ILE A 184 2.76 -6.73 3.94
CA ILE A 184 2.60 -7.03 5.37
C ILE A 184 3.36 -8.30 5.70
N LEU A 185 4.34 -8.21 6.59
CA LEU A 185 5.03 -9.37 7.13
C LEU A 185 4.10 -10.19 8.03
N GLY A 186 3.93 -11.47 7.67
CA GLY A 186 3.23 -12.44 8.49
C GLY A 186 4.16 -13.08 9.52
N THR A 187 5.37 -13.43 9.11
CA THR A 187 6.38 -14.02 10.02
C THR A 187 7.67 -13.23 10.00
N GLY A 188 8.13 -12.85 11.17
CA GLY A 188 9.36 -12.09 11.35
C GLY A 188 10.63 -12.93 11.33
N SER A 189 11.77 -12.26 11.50
CA SER A 189 13.10 -12.85 11.65
C SER A 189 13.76 -12.34 12.94
N PRO A 190 14.55 -13.17 13.65
CA PRO A 190 15.27 -12.73 14.84
C PRO A 190 16.42 -11.78 14.49
N LEU A 191 16.83 -10.95 15.44
CA LEU A 191 17.99 -10.08 15.32
C LEU A 191 19.25 -10.87 14.94
N GLY A 192 20.01 -10.34 13.99
CA GLY A 192 21.21 -10.98 13.43
C GLY A 192 20.93 -11.95 12.28
N THR A 193 19.67 -12.06 11.83
CA THR A 193 19.26 -12.96 10.73
C THR A 193 18.70 -12.15 9.55
N SER A 194 19.19 -12.43 8.34
CA SER A 194 18.65 -11.86 7.11
C SER A 194 17.55 -12.74 6.52
N VAL A 195 16.66 -12.13 5.74
CA VAL A 195 15.61 -12.80 4.96
C VAL A 195 16.00 -12.73 3.48
N PRO A 196 16.40 -13.83 2.84
CA PRO A 196 16.73 -13.82 1.41
C PRO A 196 15.47 -13.65 0.53
N CYS A 197 15.67 -13.18 -0.71
CA CYS A 197 14.57 -12.98 -1.67
C CYS A 197 13.69 -14.23 -1.86
N ASP A 198 14.28 -15.43 -1.81
CA ASP A 198 13.55 -16.68 -2.01
C ASP A 198 12.60 -17.04 -0.85
N GLU A 199 12.78 -16.44 0.33
CA GLU A 199 11.85 -16.61 1.46
C GLU A 199 10.67 -15.62 1.46
N PHE A 200 10.61 -14.69 0.51
CA PHE A 200 9.57 -13.67 0.45
C PHE A 200 8.15 -14.26 0.53
N GLY A 201 7.85 -15.30 -0.26
CA GLY A 201 6.54 -15.93 -0.30
C GLY A 201 6.11 -16.60 1.02
N ASP A 202 7.09 -17.05 1.82
CA ASP A 202 6.84 -17.69 3.12
C ASP A 202 6.73 -16.65 4.26
N ARG A 203 7.20 -15.44 4.05
CA ARG A 203 7.27 -14.38 5.08
C ARG A 203 6.18 -13.34 4.96
N VAL A 204 5.81 -12.95 3.74
CA VAL A 204 4.81 -11.92 3.49
C VAL A 204 3.43 -12.56 3.39
N PHE A 205 2.51 -12.07 4.23
CA PHE A 205 1.14 -12.56 4.27
C PHE A 205 0.31 -12.03 3.11
N GLY A 206 0.42 -10.73 2.82
CA GLY A 206 -0.41 -10.12 1.80
C GLY A 206 -0.09 -8.66 1.54
N VAL A 207 -0.94 -8.05 0.71
CA VAL A 207 -0.75 -6.73 0.13
C VAL A 207 -1.96 -5.85 0.40
N VAL A 208 -1.71 -4.57 0.69
CA VAL A 208 -2.71 -3.51 0.83
C VAL A 208 -2.40 -2.36 -0.12
N LEU A 209 -3.41 -1.58 -0.48
CA LEU A 209 -3.19 -0.27 -1.10
C LEU A 209 -2.73 0.72 -0.04
N VAL A 210 -1.86 1.63 -0.44
CA VAL A 210 -1.32 2.68 0.43
C VAL A 210 -1.48 4.03 -0.26
N ASN A 211 -1.85 5.05 0.50
CA ASN A 211 -1.67 6.44 0.14
C ASN A 211 -0.73 7.08 1.17
N ASP A 212 0.51 7.37 0.75
CA ASP A 212 1.48 8.09 1.57
C ASP A 212 1.30 9.60 1.36
N TRP A 213 0.49 10.22 2.22
CA TRP A 213 0.18 11.65 2.15
C TRP A 213 1.44 12.47 2.31
N SER A 214 1.64 13.46 1.41
CA SER A 214 2.91 14.14 1.25
C SER A 214 2.76 15.65 1.30
N ALA A 215 3.33 16.28 2.31
CA ALA A 215 3.42 17.74 2.42
C ALA A 215 4.68 18.22 1.71
N ARG A 216 4.61 18.50 0.40
CA ARG A 216 5.78 18.70 -0.48
C ARG A 216 6.63 19.91 -0.15
N ASP A 217 6.03 20.98 0.30
CA ASP A 217 6.74 22.20 0.71
C ASP A 217 7.51 22.00 2.03
N ILE A 218 6.91 21.28 2.99
CA ILE A 218 7.58 20.90 4.24
C ILE A 218 8.70 19.90 3.93
N GLN A 219 8.41 18.86 3.13
CA GLN A 219 9.38 17.84 2.72
C GLN A 219 10.60 18.46 2.03
N ALA A 220 10.39 19.40 1.12
CA ALA A 220 11.48 20.05 0.36
C ALA A 220 12.46 20.83 1.26
N TRP A 221 11.99 21.35 2.38
CA TRP A 221 12.81 22.09 3.33
C TRP A 221 13.61 21.17 4.29
N GLU A 222 13.01 20.04 4.72
CA GLU A 222 13.57 19.23 5.81
C GLU A 222 14.34 17.97 5.38
N TYR A 223 14.16 17.47 4.11
CA TYR A 223 14.59 16.13 3.76
C TYR A 223 16.12 15.93 3.74
N VAL A 224 16.89 17.01 3.67
CA VAL A 224 18.36 16.95 3.73
C VAL A 224 18.83 17.32 5.13
N PRO A 225 19.69 16.55 5.78
CA PRO A 225 20.52 15.43 5.26
C PRO A 225 19.96 14.03 5.54
N LEU A 226 18.86 13.82 6.31
CA LEU A 226 18.47 12.51 6.84
C LEU A 226 17.26 11.89 6.14
N GLY A 227 16.64 12.54 5.19
CA GLY A 227 15.44 12.10 4.51
C GLY A 227 14.16 12.77 5.03
N PRO A 228 12.97 12.41 4.51
CA PRO A 228 11.71 13.04 4.87
C PRO A 228 11.31 12.73 6.32
N PHE A 229 10.63 13.66 6.97
CA PHE A 229 10.19 13.53 8.36
C PHE A 229 8.75 14.04 8.53
N LEU A 230 8.54 15.33 8.91
CA LEU A 230 7.20 15.89 9.12
C LEU A 230 6.37 15.97 7.84
N GLY A 231 7.01 16.10 6.69
CA GLY A 231 6.35 16.09 5.38
C GLY A 231 5.68 14.76 5.02
N LYS A 232 5.96 13.70 5.78
CA LYS A 232 5.43 12.34 5.59
C LYS A 232 4.73 11.77 6.82
N SER A 233 5.26 12.03 8.01
CA SER A 233 4.87 11.34 9.25
C SER A 233 3.49 11.72 9.80
N PHE A 234 2.74 12.63 9.15
CA PHE A 234 1.44 13.08 9.64
C PHE A 234 0.30 12.09 9.34
N ALA A 235 0.35 11.35 8.23
CA ALA A 235 -0.62 10.30 7.90
C ALA A 235 -0.12 9.38 6.77
N THR A 236 -0.41 8.08 6.89
CA THR A 236 -0.32 7.08 5.82
C THR A 236 -1.59 6.24 5.86
N SER A 237 -2.41 6.29 4.80
CA SER A 237 -3.67 5.54 4.74
C SER A 237 -3.46 4.19 4.06
N ILE A 238 -4.07 3.13 4.63
CA ILE A 238 -4.05 1.79 4.01
C ILE A 238 -5.46 1.26 3.77
N SER A 239 -5.63 0.42 2.73
CA SER A 239 -6.91 -0.26 2.49
C SER A 239 -7.23 -1.23 3.64
N PRO A 240 -8.53 -1.41 3.99
CA PRO A 240 -8.92 -2.26 5.10
C PRO A 240 -8.86 -3.75 4.77
N TRP A 241 -8.69 -4.08 3.49
CA TRP A 241 -8.66 -5.44 2.98
C TRP A 241 -7.25 -5.82 2.59
N VAL A 242 -6.72 -6.86 3.23
CA VAL A 242 -5.43 -7.46 2.90
C VAL A 242 -5.66 -8.55 1.87
N VAL A 243 -5.21 -8.35 0.64
CA VAL A 243 -5.19 -9.38 -0.39
C VAL A 243 -4.06 -10.36 -0.07
N PRO A 244 -4.34 -11.63 0.23
CA PRO A 244 -3.28 -12.57 0.57
C PRO A 244 -2.34 -12.78 -0.62
N LEU A 245 -1.05 -12.91 -0.36
CA LEU A 245 -0.06 -13.13 -1.43
C LEU A 245 -0.40 -14.37 -2.27
N LEU A 246 -1.03 -15.38 -1.67
CA LEU A 246 -1.57 -16.57 -2.34
C LEU A 246 -2.63 -16.28 -3.42
N ALA A 247 -3.30 -15.14 -3.36
CA ALA A 247 -4.27 -14.73 -4.39
C ALA A 247 -3.60 -14.05 -5.59
N LEU A 248 -2.32 -13.68 -5.48
CA LEU A 248 -1.56 -12.92 -6.48
C LEU A 248 -0.66 -13.79 -7.36
N GLU A 249 -0.75 -15.12 -7.27
CA GLU A 249 0.09 -16.02 -8.09
C GLU A 249 -0.10 -15.79 -9.61
N ALA A 250 -1.34 -15.51 -10.05
CA ALA A 250 -1.64 -15.21 -11.45
C ALA A 250 -1.14 -13.83 -11.90
N ALA A 251 -0.87 -12.94 -10.95
CA ALA A 251 -0.36 -11.59 -11.19
C ALA A 251 1.17 -11.52 -11.22
N ARG A 252 1.89 -12.62 -10.94
CA ARG A 252 3.36 -12.61 -10.90
C ARG A 252 3.94 -12.44 -12.29
N VAL A 253 4.84 -11.48 -12.43
CA VAL A 253 5.57 -11.15 -13.65
C VAL A 253 7.04 -10.86 -13.32
N PRO A 254 7.97 -10.93 -14.29
CA PRO A 254 9.32 -10.37 -14.11
C PRO A 254 9.25 -8.86 -13.82
N THR A 255 10.19 -8.34 -13.07
CA THR A 255 10.44 -6.89 -13.02
C THR A 255 11.00 -6.40 -14.35
N PRO A 256 11.01 -5.08 -14.62
CA PRO A 256 11.84 -4.51 -15.67
C PRO A 256 13.31 -4.97 -15.56
N GLU A 257 14.03 -4.97 -16.70
CA GLU A 257 15.44 -5.33 -16.72
C GLU A 257 16.25 -4.45 -15.76
N GLN A 258 17.06 -5.09 -14.91
CA GLN A 258 17.89 -4.40 -13.93
C GLN A 258 19.34 -4.29 -14.45
N ASP A 259 19.75 -3.06 -14.76
CA ASP A 259 21.10 -2.70 -15.17
C ASP A 259 21.64 -1.56 -14.29
N PRO A 260 22.75 -1.76 -13.54
CA PRO A 260 23.58 -2.97 -13.47
C PRO A 260 22.86 -4.14 -12.75
N GLN A 261 23.32 -5.37 -13.03
CA GLN A 261 22.79 -6.54 -12.33
C GLN A 261 22.95 -6.39 -10.80
N PRO A 262 21.88 -6.59 -10.01
CA PRO A 262 21.95 -6.45 -8.56
C PRO A 262 22.99 -7.38 -7.90
N LEU A 263 23.50 -6.98 -6.74
CA LEU A 263 24.40 -7.81 -5.93
C LEU A 263 23.72 -9.12 -5.49
N PRO A 264 24.49 -10.18 -5.19
CA PRO A 264 23.95 -11.53 -4.93
C PRO A 264 22.82 -11.60 -3.89
N TYR A 265 22.86 -10.80 -2.82
CA TYR A 265 21.82 -10.81 -1.78
C TYR A 265 20.46 -10.28 -2.26
N LEU A 266 20.43 -9.55 -3.38
CA LEU A 266 19.20 -9.03 -4.02
C LEU A 266 18.72 -9.91 -5.18
N ARG A 267 19.27 -11.11 -5.36
CA ARG A 267 18.87 -12.04 -6.40
C ARG A 267 18.04 -13.17 -5.81
N GLY A 268 16.89 -13.43 -6.42
CA GLY A 268 16.04 -14.58 -6.10
C GLY A 268 15.84 -15.46 -7.32
N SER A 269 15.40 -16.70 -7.08
CA SER A 269 15.10 -17.68 -8.13
C SER A 269 13.73 -17.45 -8.76
N GLN A 270 12.84 -16.69 -8.09
CA GLN A 270 11.46 -16.45 -8.48
C GLN A 270 11.24 -14.99 -8.87
N PRO A 271 10.46 -14.71 -9.94
CA PRO A 271 10.06 -13.34 -10.26
C PRO A 271 9.01 -12.86 -9.25
N TRP A 272 9.21 -11.69 -8.67
CA TRP A 272 8.26 -11.05 -7.75
C TRP A 272 7.86 -9.64 -8.20
N GLY A 273 7.92 -9.35 -9.51
CA GLY A 273 7.10 -8.29 -10.07
C GLY A 273 5.62 -8.68 -10.02
N LEU A 274 4.72 -7.73 -9.95
CA LEU A 274 3.28 -7.97 -9.87
C LEU A 274 2.55 -7.14 -10.93
N ASP A 275 1.67 -7.77 -11.69
CA ASP A 275 0.80 -7.10 -12.67
C ASP A 275 -0.45 -6.55 -11.96
N ILE A 276 -0.28 -5.41 -11.30
CA ILE A 276 -1.35 -4.72 -10.58
C ILE A 276 -1.54 -3.35 -11.22
N ALA A 277 -2.77 -3.06 -11.62
CA ALA A 277 -3.15 -1.78 -12.22
C ALA A 277 -3.90 -0.94 -11.18
N LEU A 278 -3.35 0.22 -10.84
CA LEU A 278 -3.98 1.17 -9.93
C LEU A 278 -4.81 2.20 -10.70
N THR A 279 -5.79 2.77 -10.03
CA THR A 279 -6.52 3.95 -10.49
C THR A 279 -6.58 4.95 -9.34
N VAL A 280 -6.11 6.17 -9.58
CA VAL A 280 -6.21 7.30 -8.65
C VAL A 280 -7.36 8.19 -9.10
N SER A 281 -8.31 8.41 -8.21
CA SER A 281 -9.43 9.33 -8.43
C SER A 281 -9.33 10.53 -7.47
N TRP A 282 -9.55 11.73 -8.02
CA TRP A 282 -9.62 12.99 -7.30
C TRP A 282 -11.05 13.54 -7.39
N ASN A 283 -11.72 13.68 -6.25
CA ASN A 283 -13.13 14.07 -6.16
C ASN A 283 -14.04 13.24 -7.09
N GLY A 284 -13.81 11.92 -7.10
CA GLY A 284 -14.55 10.96 -7.93
C GLY A 284 -14.14 10.87 -9.40
N GLN A 285 -13.29 11.77 -9.90
CA GLN A 285 -12.77 11.72 -11.27
C GLN A 285 -11.44 10.95 -11.33
N PRO A 286 -11.33 9.88 -12.15
CA PRO A 286 -10.04 9.24 -12.41
C PRO A 286 -9.06 10.23 -13.06
N VAL A 287 -7.85 10.34 -12.49
CA VAL A 287 -6.81 11.27 -12.97
C VAL A 287 -5.51 10.58 -13.33
N SER A 288 -5.29 9.34 -12.85
CA SER A 288 -4.07 8.58 -13.10
C SER A 288 -4.28 7.07 -13.00
N HIS A 289 -3.45 6.31 -13.75
CA HIS A 289 -3.48 4.84 -13.81
C HIS A 289 -2.07 4.25 -13.63
N PRO A 290 -1.49 4.29 -12.41
CA PRO A 290 -0.14 3.79 -12.16
C PRO A 290 -0.05 2.26 -12.31
N PRO A 291 0.88 1.72 -13.12
CA PRO A 291 1.07 0.27 -13.28
C PRO A 291 2.19 -0.24 -12.35
N TYR A 292 1.87 -1.10 -11.39
CA TYR A 292 2.88 -1.66 -10.48
C TYR A 292 3.93 -2.53 -11.20
N ARG A 293 3.59 -3.14 -12.31
CA ARG A 293 4.52 -3.95 -13.12
C ARG A 293 5.77 -3.20 -13.60
N GLU A 294 5.73 -1.86 -13.59
CA GLU A 294 6.86 -0.98 -13.95
C GLU A 294 7.82 -0.71 -12.78
N MET A 295 7.59 -1.29 -11.61
CA MET A 295 8.47 -1.12 -10.47
C MET A 295 9.81 -1.82 -10.68
N TYR A 296 10.91 -1.05 -10.55
CA TYR A 296 12.27 -1.55 -10.78
C TYR A 296 12.72 -2.54 -9.70
N TRP A 297 12.51 -2.21 -8.42
CA TRP A 297 12.81 -3.10 -7.32
C TRP A 297 11.57 -3.92 -6.94
N SER A 298 11.73 -5.24 -6.89
CA SER A 298 10.66 -6.13 -6.46
C SER A 298 10.45 -6.07 -4.94
N PRO A 299 9.25 -6.44 -4.42
CA PRO A 299 9.02 -6.50 -2.99
C PRO A 299 9.91 -7.52 -2.26
N ALA A 300 10.34 -8.59 -2.95
CA ALA A 300 11.29 -9.55 -2.41
C ALA A 300 12.69 -8.93 -2.22
N GLN A 301 13.14 -8.10 -3.16
CA GLN A 301 14.40 -7.36 -3.04
C GLN A 301 14.34 -6.30 -1.93
N MET A 302 13.21 -5.62 -1.79
CA MET A 302 12.99 -4.66 -0.70
C MET A 302 13.10 -5.35 0.67
N LEU A 303 12.43 -6.50 0.87
CA LEU A 303 12.51 -7.27 2.11
C LEU A 303 13.93 -7.81 2.39
N ALA A 304 14.61 -8.31 1.35
CA ALA A 304 15.99 -8.76 1.49
C ALA A 304 16.91 -7.62 1.93
N HIS A 305 16.73 -6.42 1.35
CA HIS A 305 17.52 -5.25 1.73
C HIS A 305 17.21 -4.77 3.15
N LEU A 306 15.94 -4.81 3.55
CA LEU A 306 15.50 -4.43 4.91
C LEU A 306 16.21 -5.21 6.01
N SER A 307 16.53 -6.47 5.76
CA SER A 307 17.01 -7.41 6.78
C SER A 307 18.46 -7.87 6.60
N VAL A 308 19.12 -7.53 5.47
CA VAL A 308 20.46 -8.07 5.14
C VAL A 308 21.53 -7.75 6.17
N ASN A 309 21.40 -6.65 6.89
CA ASN A 309 22.29 -6.24 7.98
C ASN A 309 22.00 -6.97 9.32
N GLY A 310 21.01 -7.87 9.35
CA GLY A 310 20.56 -8.58 10.55
C GLY A 310 19.53 -7.82 11.37
N ALA A 311 18.91 -6.76 10.84
CA ALA A 311 17.78 -6.11 11.49
C ALA A 311 16.62 -7.11 11.67
N ALA A 312 16.10 -7.21 12.90
CA ALA A 312 14.95 -8.07 13.18
C ALA A 312 13.71 -7.54 12.44
N THR A 313 12.90 -8.47 11.95
CA THR A 313 11.56 -8.16 11.44
C THR A 313 10.48 -8.81 12.31
N ARG A 314 9.26 -8.27 12.30
CA ARG A 314 8.17 -8.73 13.16
C ARG A 314 6.90 -8.96 12.38
N THR A 315 6.02 -9.82 12.88
CA THR A 315 4.64 -9.92 12.41
C THR A 315 3.95 -8.56 12.51
N GLY A 316 3.38 -8.09 11.40
CA GLY A 316 2.74 -6.78 11.32
C GLY A 316 3.67 -5.64 10.89
N ASP A 317 4.95 -5.90 10.61
CA ASP A 317 5.78 -4.93 9.90
C ASP A 317 5.17 -4.68 8.52
N LEU A 318 5.04 -3.40 8.20
CA LEU A 318 4.55 -2.90 6.93
C LEU A 318 5.70 -2.24 6.18
N TYR A 319 5.93 -2.62 4.92
CA TYR A 319 6.79 -1.83 4.06
C TYR A 319 6.08 -1.46 2.76
N ALA A 320 6.14 -0.19 2.41
CA ALA A 320 5.53 0.36 1.22
C ALA A 320 6.53 0.43 0.07
N SER A 321 6.01 0.36 -1.14
CA SER A 321 6.81 0.30 -2.37
C SER A 321 7.50 1.61 -2.75
N GLY A 322 7.07 2.71 -2.18
CA GLY A 322 7.23 4.01 -2.78
C GLY A 322 6.25 4.23 -3.92
N THR A 323 6.10 5.48 -4.33
CA THR A 323 5.17 5.90 -5.38
C THR A 323 5.30 5.05 -6.64
N ILE A 324 4.19 4.51 -7.10
CA ILE A 324 4.11 3.75 -8.35
C ILE A 324 3.94 4.72 -9.50
N SER A 325 4.87 4.71 -10.46
CA SER A 325 4.76 5.49 -11.68
C SER A 325 5.24 4.69 -12.88
N GLY A 326 4.61 4.91 -14.02
CA GLY A 326 5.00 4.38 -15.31
C GLY A 326 5.58 5.45 -16.24
N PRO A 327 5.91 5.11 -17.48
CA PRO A 327 6.57 6.01 -18.43
C PRO A 327 5.66 7.16 -18.92
N ALA A 328 4.35 6.95 -19.01
CA ALA A 328 3.40 7.95 -19.51
C ALA A 328 2.91 8.92 -18.42
N LYS A 329 2.47 10.11 -18.79
CA LYS A 329 2.01 11.13 -17.84
C LYS A 329 0.84 10.63 -16.99
N GLU A 330 -0.13 10.01 -17.61
CA GLU A 330 -1.32 9.43 -16.98
C GLU A 330 -1.03 8.19 -16.11
N GLN A 331 0.21 7.74 -16.05
CA GLN A 331 0.67 6.61 -15.22
C GLN A 331 1.44 7.07 -13.98
N ARG A 332 1.46 8.36 -13.68
CA ARG A 332 2.20 8.90 -12.53
C ARG A 332 1.37 8.83 -11.26
N GLY A 333 1.94 8.29 -10.20
CA GLY A 333 1.26 8.01 -8.94
C GLY A 333 1.24 9.14 -7.93
N ALA A 334 1.80 10.32 -8.27
CA ALA A 334 1.80 11.50 -7.40
C ALA A 334 1.44 12.76 -8.20
N PHE A 335 0.76 13.72 -7.56
CA PHE A 335 0.35 14.96 -8.25
C PHE A 335 1.52 15.88 -8.54
N ILE A 336 2.58 15.84 -7.72
CA ILE A 336 3.82 16.57 -8.04
C ILE A 336 4.40 16.16 -9.39
N GLU A 337 4.27 14.88 -9.78
CA GLU A 337 4.70 14.39 -11.10
C GLU A 337 3.68 14.73 -12.17
N LEU A 338 2.37 14.49 -11.92
CA LEU A 338 1.28 14.75 -12.86
C LEU A 338 1.24 16.23 -13.28
N THR A 339 1.44 17.13 -12.32
CA THR A 339 1.37 18.57 -12.53
C THR A 339 2.75 19.21 -12.75
N TRP A 340 3.80 18.38 -12.84
CA TRP A 340 5.20 18.81 -12.99
C TRP A 340 5.60 19.91 -12.01
N GLY A 341 5.44 19.59 -10.72
CA GLY A 341 5.72 20.54 -9.64
C GLY A 341 4.73 21.71 -9.55
N GLY A 342 3.53 21.58 -10.12
CA GLY A 342 2.50 22.61 -10.16
C GLY A 342 2.59 23.54 -11.38
N GLN A 343 3.49 23.27 -12.33
CA GLN A 343 3.66 24.08 -13.55
C GLN A 343 2.64 23.69 -14.65
N GLU A 344 2.14 22.47 -14.62
CA GLU A 344 1.20 21.90 -15.58
C GLU A 344 -0.08 21.45 -14.87
N PRO A 345 -1.04 22.36 -14.59
CA PRO A 345 -2.29 21.97 -13.96
C PRO A 345 -3.02 20.87 -14.74
N ILE A 346 -3.68 19.97 -14.03
CA ILE A 346 -4.62 19.00 -14.61
C ILE A 346 -6.05 19.47 -14.38
N GLU A 347 -6.98 19.05 -15.25
CA GLU A 347 -8.39 19.35 -15.07
C GLU A 347 -9.03 18.30 -14.13
N VAL A 348 -9.69 18.78 -13.08
CA VAL A 348 -10.49 17.95 -12.16
C VAL A 348 -11.87 18.58 -12.02
N ASN A 349 -12.90 17.89 -12.51
CA ASN A 349 -14.29 18.36 -12.51
C ASN A 349 -14.47 19.76 -13.12
N GLY A 350 -13.72 20.07 -14.19
CA GLY A 350 -13.77 21.35 -14.90
C GLY A 350 -12.91 22.47 -14.30
N GLU A 351 -12.15 22.19 -13.25
CA GLU A 351 -11.28 23.15 -12.58
C GLU A 351 -9.80 22.78 -12.73
N PRO A 352 -8.89 23.76 -13.00
CA PRO A 352 -7.46 23.49 -13.05
C PRO A 352 -6.92 23.26 -11.62
N ARG A 353 -6.26 22.12 -11.42
CA ARG A 353 -5.75 21.69 -10.12
C ARG A 353 -4.27 21.32 -10.19
N THR A 354 -3.57 21.53 -9.10
CA THR A 354 -2.14 21.18 -8.97
C THR A 354 -1.86 20.34 -7.73
N PHE A 355 -2.27 20.84 -6.57
CA PHE A 355 -2.17 20.16 -5.26
C PHE A 355 -3.52 20.18 -4.55
N LEU A 356 -3.64 19.36 -3.51
CA LEU A 356 -4.90 19.17 -2.77
C LEU A 356 -5.29 20.43 -1.99
N LEU A 357 -6.56 20.78 -2.07
CA LEU A 357 -7.23 21.80 -1.25
C LEU A 357 -8.02 21.12 -0.12
N ASP A 358 -8.42 21.90 0.89
CA ASP A 358 -9.31 21.43 1.93
C ASP A 358 -10.66 21.06 1.35
N GLY A 359 -11.19 19.91 1.77
CA GLY A 359 -12.40 19.31 1.24
C GLY A 359 -12.18 18.33 0.09
N ASP A 360 -11.00 18.28 -0.53
CA ASP A 360 -10.70 17.28 -1.57
C ASP A 360 -10.69 15.87 -1.02
N GLU A 361 -11.20 14.95 -1.82
CA GLU A 361 -11.23 13.52 -1.54
C GLU A 361 -10.42 12.76 -2.58
N ILE A 362 -9.58 11.86 -2.10
CA ILE A 362 -8.80 10.95 -2.92
C ILE A 362 -9.29 9.53 -2.70
N THR A 363 -9.39 8.77 -3.78
CA THR A 363 -9.64 7.33 -3.75
C THR A 363 -8.65 6.63 -4.67
N ILE A 364 -7.97 5.62 -4.15
CA ILE A 364 -7.09 4.73 -4.92
C ILE A 364 -7.71 3.34 -4.89
N THR A 365 -7.89 2.75 -6.07
CA THR A 365 -8.32 1.36 -6.26
C THR A 365 -7.30 0.61 -7.07
N ALA A 366 -7.36 -0.72 -7.04
CA ALA A 366 -6.51 -1.55 -7.91
C ALA A 366 -7.17 -2.87 -8.28
N THR A 367 -6.72 -3.43 -9.40
CA THR A 367 -7.06 -4.77 -9.86
C THR A 367 -5.82 -5.54 -10.29
N ALA A 368 -5.90 -6.86 -10.23
CA ALA A 368 -4.87 -7.78 -10.70
C ALA A 368 -5.51 -9.00 -11.37
N PRO A 369 -4.78 -9.74 -12.23
CA PRO A 369 -5.24 -11.03 -12.74
C PRO A 369 -5.54 -12.02 -11.60
N GLY A 370 -6.70 -12.70 -11.67
CA GLY A 370 -7.10 -13.79 -10.78
C GLY A 370 -6.80 -15.16 -11.38
N ALA A 371 -6.65 -16.19 -10.54
CA ALA A 371 -6.31 -17.55 -10.95
C ALA A 371 -7.34 -18.19 -11.91
N GLY A 372 -8.63 -17.82 -11.78
CA GLY A 372 -9.71 -18.27 -12.66
C GLY A 372 -9.81 -17.58 -14.02
N GLY A 373 -8.85 -16.72 -14.37
CA GLY A 373 -8.82 -15.94 -15.62
C GLY A 373 -9.64 -14.65 -15.58
N GLY A 374 -10.22 -14.30 -14.42
CA GLY A 374 -10.86 -13.01 -14.14
C GLY A 374 -9.89 -12.00 -13.51
N GLN A 375 -10.45 -11.00 -12.86
CA GLN A 375 -9.70 -10.02 -12.08
C GLN A 375 -10.07 -10.09 -10.60
N ILE A 376 -9.10 -9.76 -9.74
CA ILE A 376 -9.29 -9.57 -8.30
C ILE A 376 -9.07 -8.10 -7.93
N GLY A 377 -9.75 -7.63 -6.88
CA GLY A 377 -9.66 -6.25 -6.39
C GLY A 377 -9.00 -6.16 -5.03
N PHE A 378 -8.48 -4.97 -4.71
CA PHE A 378 -7.76 -4.71 -3.44
C PHE A 378 -8.62 -3.98 -2.39
N GLY A 379 -9.89 -3.70 -2.71
CA GLY A 379 -10.65 -2.72 -1.97
C GLY A 379 -10.22 -1.30 -2.37
N GLU A 380 -10.47 -0.34 -1.52
CA GLU A 380 -10.08 1.04 -1.78
C GLU A 380 -9.29 1.62 -0.61
N VAL A 381 -8.43 2.58 -0.89
CA VAL A 381 -7.91 3.49 0.11
C VAL A 381 -8.41 4.89 -0.22
N SER A 382 -9.14 5.50 0.70
CA SER A 382 -9.73 6.83 0.54
C SER A 382 -9.43 7.72 1.74
N GLY A 383 -9.49 9.04 1.51
CA GLY A 383 -9.36 10.03 2.56
C GLY A 383 -9.73 11.42 2.04
N ARG A 384 -10.32 12.22 2.94
CA ARG A 384 -10.70 13.60 2.69
C ARG A 384 -9.76 14.55 3.44
N VAL A 385 -9.32 15.60 2.78
CA VAL A 385 -8.48 16.64 3.40
C VAL A 385 -9.33 17.59 4.24
N LEU A 386 -9.00 17.71 5.52
CA LEU A 386 -9.58 18.68 6.43
C LEU A 386 -8.65 19.90 6.55
N PRO A 387 -9.20 21.10 6.87
CA PRO A 387 -8.40 22.27 7.18
C PRO A 387 -7.40 22.02 8.30
N ALA A 388 -6.28 22.70 8.25
CA ALA A 388 -5.30 22.72 9.34
C ALA A 388 -5.94 23.29 10.62
N GLN A 389 -5.56 22.74 11.77
CA GLN A 389 -6.06 23.13 13.11
C GLN A 389 -5.10 24.04 13.83
#